data_2f5a562203c47fd31fb3fe388290e579
#
_entry.id   2f5a562203c47fd31fb3fe388290e579
#
_cell.length_a   1.000
_cell.length_b   1.000
_cell.length_c   1.000
_cell.angle_alpha   90.00
_cell.angle_beta   90.00
_cell.angle_gamma   90.00
#
_symmetry.space_group_name_H-M   'P 1'
#
loop_
_entity.id
_entity.type
_entity.pdbx_description
1 polymer ?
#
loop_
_entity_poly.entity_id
_entity_poly.type
_entity_poly.pdbx_seq_one_letter_code
_entity_poly.pdbx_strand_id
1 'polypeptide(L)'
;MPRLMDHRLEQIILETDRWRIQGNLTLPREGYRSRLSDYVNQRDREFFTLSAATVEALDAPGETRQAPFLMVGRSHVRLIASESEGFTG
;
A
#
# COMPACT_ATOMS: atom_id res chain seq x y z
N MET A 1 -18.38 -15.21 -12.87
CA MET A 1 -18.42 -14.56 -12.53
C MET A 1 -17.83 -14.08 -11.43
N PRO A 2 -17.82 -14.30 -10.47
CA PRO A 2 -17.32 -13.66 -9.38
C PRO A 2 -15.88 -13.49 -9.32
N ARG A 3 -15.33 -12.93 -10.32
CA ARG A 3 -13.92 -12.65 -10.28
C ARG A 3 -13.58 -11.66 -9.21
N LEU A 4 -14.51 -10.80 -8.86
CA LEU A 4 -14.24 -9.80 -7.84
C LEU A 4 -13.93 -10.41 -6.50
N MET A 5 -14.36 -11.64 -6.28
CA MET A 5 -14.16 -12.27 -5.00
C MET A 5 -12.75 -12.81 -4.84
N ASP A 6 -11.94 -12.73 -5.88
CA ASP A 6 -10.59 -13.28 -5.82
C ASP A 6 -9.59 -12.32 -5.19
N HIS A 7 -10.02 -11.11 -4.87
CA HIS A 7 -9.13 -10.09 -4.33
C HIS A 7 -9.76 -9.42 -3.13
N ARG A 8 -8.94 -8.85 -2.29
CA ARG A 8 -9.40 -8.04 -1.19
C ARG A 8 -8.55 -6.79 -1.11
N LEU A 9 -9.08 -5.78 -0.46
CA LEU A 9 -8.35 -4.54 -0.25
C LEU A 9 -7.76 -4.56 1.14
N GLU A 10 -6.50 -4.19 1.20
CA GLU A 10 -5.81 -4.08 2.49
C GLU A 10 -5.41 -2.62 2.64
N GLN A 11 -5.84 -2.01 3.71
CA GLN A 11 -5.49 -0.62 3.96
C GLN A 11 -4.09 -0.57 4.55
N ILE A 12 -3.22 0.17 3.92
CA ILE A 12 -1.81 0.20 4.29
C ILE A 12 -1.33 1.63 4.45
N ILE A 13 -0.21 1.76 5.16
CA ILE A 13 0.54 3.00 5.23
C ILE A 13 1.94 2.66 4.75
N LEU A 14 2.48 3.49 3.87
CA LEU A 14 3.86 3.34 3.47
C LEU A 14 4.54 4.70 3.50
N GLU A 15 5.86 4.68 3.58
CA GLU A 15 6.64 5.91 3.53
C GLU A 15 7.77 5.75 2.56
N THR A 16 8.02 6.83 1.83
CA THR A 16 9.22 7.00 1.03
C THR A 16 10.09 8.00 1.76
N ASP A 17 11.13 8.49 1.11
CA ASP A 17 11.97 9.49 1.75
C ASP A 17 11.31 10.86 1.83
N ARG A 18 10.19 11.07 1.13
CA ARG A 18 9.52 12.37 1.13
C ARG A 18 8.05 12.33 1.52
N TRP A 19 7.41 11.17 1.39
CA TRP A 19 5.97 11.11 1.50
C TRP A 19 5.52 10.00 2.42
N ARG A 20 4.44 10.26 3.13
CA ARG A 20 3.69 9.21 3.82
C ARG A 20 2.41 9.01 3.04
N ILE A 21 2.09 7.78 2.72
CA ILE A 21 0.96 7.47 1.86
C ILE A 21 0.10 6.42 2.52
N GLN A 22 -1.21 6.69 2.60
CA GLN A 22 -2.18 5.73 3.09
C GLN A 22 -3.07 5.40 1.93
N GLY A 23 -3.43 4.14 1.76
CA GLY A 23 -4.31 3.75 0.69
C GLY A 23 -4.63 2.28 0.75
N ASN A 24 -5.38 1.84 -0.23
CA ASN A 24 -5.79 0.44 -0.32
C ASN A 24 -4.96 -0.29 -1.35
N LEU A 25 -4.38 -1.40 -0.91
CA LEU A 25 -3.61 -2.25 -1.79
C LEU A 25 -4.48 -3.47 -2.09
N THR A 26 -4.53 -3.87 -3.35
CA THR A 26 -5.30 -5.03 -3.75
C THR A 26 -4.45 -6.28 -3.60
N LEU A 27 -4.90 -7.20 -2.78
CA LEU A 27 -4.19 -8.44 -2.53
C LEU A 27 -5.04 -9.62 -2.97
N PRO A 28 -4.41 -10.74 -3.32
CA PRO A 28 -5.18 -11.96 -3.54
C PRO A 28 -5.92 -12.33 -2.27
N ARG A 29 -7.12 -12.84 -2.41
CA ARG A 29 -7.91 -13.20 -1.24
C ARG A 29 -7.36 -14.45 -0.56
N GLU A 30 -6.83 -15.37 -1.34
CA GLU A 30 -6.33 -16.63 -0.83
C GLU A 30 -5.00 -16.95 -1.45
N GLY A 31 -4.30 -17.87 -0.85
CA GLY A 31 -3.02 -18.29 -1.36
C GLY A 31 -1.89 -17.71 -0.55
N TYR A 32 -0.66 -18.15 -0.85
CA TYR A 32 0.46 -17.72 -0.04
C TYR A 32 0.80 -16.24 -0.25
N ARG A 33 0.30 -15.62 -1.31
CA ARG A 33 0.55 -14.20 -1.55
C ARG A 33 -0.57 -13.32 -1.04
N SER A 34 -1.48 -13.89 -0.24
CA SER A 34 -2.57 -13.11 0.30
C SER A 34 -2.14 -12.25 1.46
N ARG A 35 -0.96 -12.49 2.02
CA ARG A 35 -0.45 -11.68 3.12
C ARG A 35 0.33 -10.50 2.56
N LEU A 36 0.26 -9.39 3.27
CA LEU A 36 0.98 -8.21 2.85
C LEU A 36 2.47 -8.48 2.69
N SER A 37 3.08 -9.20 3.64
CA SER A 37 4.50 -9.44 3.59
C SER A 37 4.90 -10.25 2.36
N ASP A 38 4.07 -11.21 1.96
CA ASP A 38 4.37 -11.99 0.79
C ASP A 38 4.23 -11.16 -0.48
N TYR A 39 3.24 -10.28 -0.48
CA TYR A 39 3.00 -9.43 -1.63
C TYR A 39 4.16 -8.45 -1.84
N VAL A 40 4.61 -7.80 -0.78
CA VAL A 40 5.65 -6.78 -0.93
C VAL A 40 7.02 -7.38 -1.21
N ASN A 41 7.18 -8.68 -0.96
CA ASN A 41 8.44 -9.34 -1.22
C ASN A 41 8.55 -9.92 -2.62
N GLN A 42 7.56 -9.68 -3.47
CA GLN A 42 7.64 -10.13 -4.86
C GLN A 42 8.64 -9.28 -5.61
N ARG A 43 9.76 -9.86 -5.94
CA ARG A 43 10.86 -9.08 -6.51
C ARG A 43 10.60 -8.59 -7.92
N ASP A 44 9.71 -9.25 -8.64
CA ASP A 44 9.39 -8.83 -9.98
C ASP A 44 8.38 -7.70 -10.03
N ARG A 45 7.88 -7.27 -8.87
CA ARG A 45 6.92 -6.19 -8.83
C ARG A 45 7.67 -4.88 -8.63
N GLU A 46 7.58 -4.00 -9.59
CA GLU A 46 8.32 -2.75 -9.55
C GLU A 46 7.53 -1.62 -8.94
N PHE A 47 6.20 -1.73 -8.94
CA PHE A 47 5.34 -0.69 -8.40
C PHE A 47 4.29 -1.29 -7.51
N PHE A 48 3.93 -0.54 -6.48
CA PHE A 48 2.74 -0.86 -5.69
C PHE A 48 1.64 0.09 -6.13
N THR A 49 0.47 -0.44 -6.38
CA THR A 49 -0.67 0.35 -6.85
C THR A 49 -1.66 0.50 -5.71
N LEU A 50 -1.97 1.73 -5.37
CA LEU A 50 -2.89 2.03 -4.29
C LEU A 50 -4.11 2.75 -4.83
N SER A 51 -5.26 2.47 -4.25
CA SER A 51 -6.47 3.19 -4.59
C SER A 51 -6.91 4.02 -3.38
N ALA A 52 -7.64 5.06 -3.64
CA ALA A 52 -8.14 5.96 -2.60
C ALA A 52 -7.02 6.39 -1.68
N ALA A 53 -5.95 6.89 -2.25
CA ALA A 53 -4.74 7.19 -1.52
C ALA A 53 -4.76 8.61 -0.98
N THR A 54 -4.17 8.78 0.20
CA THR A 54 -3.91 10.09 0.78
C THR A 54 -2.42 10.23 0.92
N VAL A 55 -1.87 11.30 0.37
CA VAL A 55 -0.44 11.54 0.33
C VAL A 55 -0.13 12.74 1.20
N GLU A 56 0.82 12.58 2.11
CA GLU A 56 1.21 13.65 3.01
C GLU A 56 2.71 13.84 2.92
N ALA A 57 3.14 15.10 2.76
CA ALA A 57 4.56 15.39 2.72
C ALA A 57 5.15 15.26 4.09
N LEU A 58 6.28 14.57 4.22
CA LEU A 58 6.90 14.38 5.51
C LEU A 58 7.47 15.68 6.09
N ASP A 59 7.87 16.61 5.23
CA ASP A 59 8.42 17.87 5.69
C ASP A 59 7.33 18.94 5.86
N ALA A 60 6.09 18.60 5.61
CA ALA A 60 4.98 19.53 5.80
C ALA A 60 3.77 18.76 6.31
N PRO A 61 3.85 18.27 7.55
CA PRO A 61 2.76 17.46 8.10
C PRO A 61 1.45 18.24 8.09
N GLY A 62 0.41 17.56 7.71
CA GLY A 62 -0.90 18.18 7.61
C GLY A 62 -1.27 18.61 6.20
N GLU A 63 -0.30 18.70 5.30
CA GLU A 63 -0.60 19.02 3.92
C GLU A 63 -0.82 17.73 3.18
N THR A 64 -2.06 17.43 2.86
CA THR A 64 -2.41 16.17 2.25
C THR A 64 -3.05 16.38 0.90
N ARG A 65 -2.93 15.38 0.04
CA ARG A 65 -3.57 15.35 -1.25
C ARG A 65 -4.23 14.00 -1.43
N GLN A 66 -5.30 13.99 -2.19
CA GLN A 66 -6.03 12.76 -2.46
C GLN A 66 -5.71 12.29 -3.87
N ALA A 67 -5.46 11.01 -4.01
CA ALA A 67 -5.22 10.41 -5.31
C ALA A 67 -6.10 9.17 -5.42
N PRO A 68 -7.05 9.14 -6.36
CA PRO A 68 -7.89 7.95 -6.50
C PRO A 68 -7.08 6.72 -6.88
N PHE A 69 -5.95 6.92 -7.54
CA PHE A 69 -5.13 5.84 -8.03
C PHE A 69 -3.69 6.32 -8.02
N LEU A 70 -2.81 5.56 -7.39
CA LEU A 70 -1.43 5.98 -7.22
C LEU A 70 -0.50 4.78 -7.36
N MET A 71 0.56 4.95 -8.12
CA MET A 71 1.58 3.92 -8.24
C MET A 71 2.84 4.41 -7.56
N VAL A 72 3.41 3.59 -6.70
CA VAL A 72 4.59 3.96 -5.93
C VAL A 72 5.69 2.98 -6.27
N GLY A 73 6.85 3.49 -6.64
CA GLY A 73 7.98 2.64 -6.99
C GLY A 73 8.44 1.84 -5.79
N ARG A 74 8.58 0.53 -5.98
CA ARG A 74 8.96 -0.35 -4.89
C ARG A 74 10.29 0.06 -4.27
N SER A 75 11.23 0.49 -5.09
CA SER A 75 12.56 0.84 -4.60
C SER A 75 12.57 2.11 -3.76
N HIS A 76 11.50 2.88 -3.78
CA HIS A 76 11.42 4.11 -3.01
C HIS A 76 10.70 3.92 -1.67
N VAL A 77 10.19 2.74 -1.41
CA VAL A 77 9.44 2.48 -0.19
C VAL A 77 10.40 2.11 0.92
N ARG A 78 10.36 2.87 1.99
CA ARG A 78 11.23 2.66 3.14
C ARG A 78 10.56 1.82 4.22
N LEU A 79 9.25 1.94 4.34
CA LEU A 79 8.50 1.08 5.25
C LEU A 79 7.08 0.93 4.72
N ILE A 80 6.45 -0.13 5.11
CA ILE A 80 5.08 -0.39 4.73
C ILE A 80 4.45 -1.20 5.85
N ALA A 81 3.22 -0.88 6.21
CA ALA A 81 2.54 -1.56 7.28
C ALA A 81 1.06 -1.67 6.95
N SER A 82 0.45 -2.72 7.44
CA SER A 82 -0.97 -2.91 7.32
C SER A 82 -1.67 -2.22 8.47
N GLU A 83 -2.70 -1.45 8.18
CA GLU A 83 -3.43 -0.81 9.25
C GLU A 83 -4.24 -1.81 10.05
N SER A 84 -4.64 -2.91 9.42
CA SER A 84 -5.44 -3.88 10.15
C SER A 84 -4.61 -4.68 11.12
N GLU A 85 -3.32 -4.91 10.81
CA GLU A 85 -2.43 -5.61 11.71
C GLU A 85 -1.70 -4.64 12.61
N GLY A 86 -1.69 -3.41 12.21
CA GLY A 86 -1.16 -2.35 13.01
C GLY A 86 0.33 -2.31 13.10
N PHE A 87 0.80 -1.16 13.45
CA PHE A 87 2.09 -1.01 13.94
C PHE A 87 1.86 -1.14 15.38
N THR A 88 2.36 -2.13 15.99
CA THR A 88 2.18 -2.12 17.37
C THR A 88 3.42 -1.62 17.86
N GLY A 89 3.68 -0.70 17.81
CA GLY A 89 4.86 -0.24 18.28
C GLY A 89 5.24 0.27 19.22
#